data_73f34b71b067866eca695d41c62ed8f8
#
_entry.id   73f34b71b067866eca695d41c62ed8f8
#
_cell.length_a   1.000
_cell.length_b   1.000
_cell.length_c   1.000
_cell.angle_alpha   90.00
_cell.angle_beta   90.00
_cell.angle_gamma   90.00
#
_symmetry.space_group_name_H-M   'P 1'
#
loop_
_entity.id
_entity.type
_entity.pdbx_description
1 polymer ?
#
loop_
_entity_poly.entity_id
_entity_poly.type
_entity_poly.pdbx_seq_one_letter_code
_entity_poly.pdbx_strand_id
1 'polypeptide(L)'
;NSIMFFMIIFGICALSFNWADFKKIYTVKEVNIYGTTFFDQSIIEEKSNAIMSYNIFNSKLRNYKDEILNFDHIIDCKISRKFPSTIDITIYEREPVALISSDELIILDSEGVCLPVEYCDLSLPILTNFKSNPELYPKGSTTASTNVLNSVILMKYTKDNFSMIYEDISEFVFNEDSEYEIILKNGKTRIILGREKLQNKIKYLSLFQETLKEEKNIKDFKYIDLRYNDQIIVKEA
;
A
#
# COMPACT_ATOMS: atom_id res chain seq x y z
N ASN A 1 46.34 -4.85 -44.89
CA ASN A 1 46.69 -4.60 -43.48
C ASN A 1 45.49 -4.28 -42.59
N SER A 2 44.43 -3.57 -43.06
CA SER A 2 43.25 -3.20 -42.24
C SER A 2 42.41 -4.42 -41.85
N ILE A 3 42.24 -5.40 -42.74
CA ILE A 3 41.44 -6.64 -42.48
C ILE A 3 42.11 -7.48 -41.37
N MET A 4 43.42 -7.59 -41.43
CA MET A 4 44.19 -8.34 -40.40
C MET A 4 44.08 -7.64 -39.02
N PHE A 5 44.10 -6.33 -38.99
CA PHE A 5 43.92 -5.54 -37.76
C PHE A 5 42.52 -5.75 -37.13
N PHE A 6 41.48 -5.74 -37.96
CA PHE A 6 40.11 -6.02 -37.48
C PHE A 6 39.94 -7.48 -36.99
N MET A 7 40.59 -8.47 -37.66
CA MET A 7 40.56 -9.85 -37.17
C MET A 7 41.27 -10.03 -35.86
N ILE A 8 42.38 -9.34 -35.61
CA ILE A 8 43.09 -9.38 -34.30
C ILE A 8 42.21 -8.79 -33.22
N ILE A 9 41.58 -7.62 -33.44
CA ILE A 9 40.71 -6.97 -32.47
C ILE A 9 39.53 -7.90 -32.16
N PHE A 10 38.89 -8.51 -33.18
CA PHE A 10 37.80 -9.44 -33.00
C PHE A 10 38.24 -10.66 -32.18
N GLY A 11 39.40 -11.22 -32.45
CA GLY A 11 39.97 -12.32 -31.70
C GLY A 11 40.20 -11.97 -30.20
N ILE A 12 40.76 -10.79 -29.93
CA ILE A 12 40.97 -10.28 -28.57
C ILE A 12 39.62 -10.11 -27.84
N CYS A 13 38.62 -9.49 -28.48
CA CYS A 13 37.29 -9.33 -27.93
C CYS A 13 36.62 -10.68 -27.60
N ALA A 14 36.70 -11.64 -28.55
CA ALA A 14 36.15 -12.97 -28.35
C ALA A 14 36.82 -13.73 -27.19
N LEU A 15 38.15 -13.66 -27.08
CA LEU A 15 38.90 -14.27 -25.99
C LEU A 15 38.55 -13.61 -24.65
N SER A 16 38.43 -12.26 -24.61
CA SER A 16 38.05 -11.50 -23.43
C SER A 16 36.65 -11.88 -22.94
N PHE A 17 35.72 -12.01 -23.87
CA PHE A 17 34.33 -12.42 -23.55
C PHE A 17 34.28 -13.85 -22.99
N ASN A 18 34.97 -14.81 -23.62
CA ASN A 18 35.06 -16.20 -23.14
C ASN A 18 35.73 -16.28 -21.75
N TRP A 19 36.78 -15.48 -21.51
CA TRP A 19 37.44 -15.40 -20.22
C TRP A 19 36.51 -14.85 -19.13
N ALA A 20 35.75 -13.79 -19.44
CA ALA A 20 34.79 -13.20 -18.52
C ALA A 20 33.64 -14.17 -18.17
N ASP A 21 33.18 -14.95 -19.15
CA ASP A 21 32.17 -16.01 -18.94
C ASP A 21 32.72 -17.16 -18.07
N PHE A 22 33.95 -17.61 -18.38
CA PHE A 22 34.65 -18.63 -17.58
C PHE A 22 34.83 -18.18 -16.12
N LYS A 23 35.15 -16.92 -15.88
CA LYS A 23 35.27 -16.31 -14.55
C LYS A 23 33.92 -15.98 -13.90
N LYS A 24 32.81 -16.23 -14.58
CA LYS A 24 31.43 -15.90 -14.11
C LYS A 24 31.31 -14.44 -13.69
N ILE A 25 31.98 -13.51 -14.39
CA ILE A 25 31.97 -12.10 -14.07
C ILE A 25 30.54 -11.53 -14.25
N TYR A 26 29.84 -11.98 -15.28
CA TYR A 26 28.50 -11.53 -15.63
C TYR A 26 27.38 -12.43 -15.09
N THR A 27 27.70 -13.33 -14.16
CA THR A 27 26.68 -14.11 -13.45
C THR A 27 26.05 -13.27 -12.35
N VAL A 28 24.71 -13.25 -12.28
CA VAL A 28 23.97 -12.54 -11.22
C VAL A 28 24.34 -13.14 -9.87
N LYS A 29 24.89 -12.30 -9.00
CA LYS A 29 25.34 -12.66 -7.64
C LYS A 29 24.52 -11.98 -6.57
N GLU A 30 23.90 -10.84 -6.91
CA GLU A 30 23.19 -9.99 -5.98
C GLU A 30 21.93 -9.46 -6.61
N VAL A 31 20.84 -9.44 -5.83
CA VAL A 31 19.59 -8.82 -6.19
C VAL A 31 19.21 -7.87 -5.06
N ASN A 32 19.09 -6.60 -5.36
CA ASN A 32 18.65 -5.58 -4.42
C ASN A 32 17.19 -5.26 -4.66
N ILE A 33 16.38 -5.30 -3.61
CA ILE A 33 14.95 -5.01 -3.64
C ILE A 33 14.71 -3.71 -2.86
N TYR A 34 13.94 -2.81 -3.45
CA TYR A 34 13.60 -1.50 -2.89
C TYR A 34 12.11 -1.24 -3.00
N GLY A 35 11.57 -0.43 -2.08
CA GLY A 35 10.22 0.08 -2.16
C GLY A 35 9.15 -0.84 -1.57
N THR A 36 9.54 -1.88 -0.82
CA THR A 36 8.64 -2.69 -0.03
C THR A 36 8.46 -2.08 1.36
N THR A 37 7.22 -1.75 1.70
CA THR A 37 6.84 -1.14 2.99
C THR A 37 5.73 -1.96 3.66
N PHE A 38 4.74 -2.37 2.89
CA PHE A 38 3.55 -3.07 3.35
C PHE A 38 3.57 -4.55 2.96
N PHE A 39 4.15 -4.86 1.82
CA PHE A 39 4.26 -6.22 1.30
C PHE A 39 5.50 -6.93 1.84
N ASP A 40 5.37 -8.21 2.17
CA ASP A 40 6.49 -8.99 2.68
C ASP A 40 7.58 -9.18 1.61
N GLN A 41 8.70 -8.48 1.80
CA GLN A 41 9.84 -8.51 0.89
C GLN A 41 10.40 -9.93 0.68
N SER A 42 10.31 -10.80 1.68
CA SER A 42 10.86 -12.16 1.62
C SER A 42 10.28 -12.98 0.47
N ILE A 43 9.05 -12.71 0.07
CA ILE A 43 8.36 -13.38 -1.04
C ILE A 43 9.03 -13.04 -2.38
N ILE A 44 9.42 -11.76 -2.54
CA ILE A 44 10.13 -11.32 -3.75
C ILE A 44 11.57 -11.83 -3.73
N GLU A 45 12.20 -11.89 -2.57
CA GLU A 45 13.54 -12.47 -2.40
C GLU A 45 13.55 -13.95 -2.78
N GLU A 46 12.57 -14.73 -2.33
CA GLU A 46 12.44 -16.14 -2.70
C GLU A 46 12.30 -16.30 -4.23
N LYS A 47 11.43 -15.52 -4.86
CA LYS A 47 11.29 -15.52 -6.32
C LYS A 47 12.57 -15.06 -7.03
N SER A 48 13.33 -14.15 -6.44
CA SER A 48 14.57 -13.66 -7.01
C SER A 48 15.68 -14.72 -7.09
N ASN A 49 15.60 -15.77 -6.26
CA ASN A 49 16.50 -16.90 -6.33
C ASN A 49 16.49 -17.58 -7.71
N ALA A 50 15.36 -17.50 -8.43
CA ALA A 50 15.24 -18.06 -9.79
C ALA A 50 16.11 -17.33 -10.83
N ILE A 51 16.51 -16.08 -10.58
CA ILE A 51 17.38 -15.31 -11.49
C ILE A 51 18.85 -15.30 -11.03
N MET A 52 19.10 -15.74 -9.80
CA MET A 52 20.47 -15.95 -9.34
C MET A 52 21.17 -17.02 -10.17
N SER A 53 22.47 -16.85 -10.37
CA SER A 53 23.32 -17.76 -11.16
C SER A 53 23.09 -17.75 -12.68
N TYR A 54 22.13 -16.99 -13.21
CA TYR A 54 22.02 -16.77 -14.65
C TYR A 54 22.99 -15.66 -15.10
N ASN A 55 23.41 -15.73 -16.38
CA ASN A 55 24.14 -14.64 -16.99
C ASN A 55 23.25 -13.39 -17.09
N ILE A 56 23.73 -12.24 -16.62
CA ILE A 56 22.95 -10.99 -16.52
C ILE A 56 22.39 -10.51 -17.87
N PHE A 57 23.05 -10.84 -18.99
CA PHE A 57 22.57 -10.52 -20.33
C PHE A 57 21.43 -11.42 -20.80
N ASN A 58 21.45 -12.68 -20.37
CA ASN A 58 20.50 -13.73 -20.79
C ASN A 58 19.33 -13.91 -19.81
N SER A 59 19.37 -13.22 -18.66
CA SER A 59 18.29 -13.26 -17.68
C SER A 59 16.98 -12.73 -18.28
N LYS A 60 15.92 -13.56 -18.23
CA LYS A 60 14.58 -13.23 -18.74
C LYS A 60 13.84 -12.31 -17.76
N LEU A 61 14.36 -11.10 -17.53
CA LEU A 61 13.83 -10.15 -16.56
C LEU A 61 12.36 -9.75 -16.80
N ARG A 62 11.90 -9.85 -18.06
CA ARG A 62 10.50 -9.59 -18.40
C ARG A 62 9.56 -10.60 -17.77
N ASN A 63 9.88 -11.89 -17.88
CA ASN A 63 9.05 -12.94 -17.28
C ASN A 63 9.02 -12.78 -15.75
N TYR A 64 10.15 -12.43 -15.16
CA TYR A 64 10.24 -12.18 -13.72
C TYR A 64 9.44 -10.95 -13.30
N LYS A 65 9.45 -9.88 -14.10
CA LYS A 65 8.57 -8.73 -13.88
C LYS A 65 7.10 -9.14 -13.91
N ASP A 66 6.69 -9.93 -14.90
CA ASP A 66 5.32 -10.40 -15.05
C ASP A 66 4.89 -11.27 -13.83
N GLU A 67 5.81 -12.09 -13.29
CA GLU A 67 5.55 -12.86 -12.05
C GLU A 67 5.35 -11.98 -10.81
N ILE A 68 6.11 -10.88 -10.69
CA ILE A 68 5.94 -9.91 -9.60
C ILE A 68 4.61 -9.17 -9.73
N LEU A 69 4.23 -8.79 -10.94
CA LEU A 69 2.97 -8.08 -11.21
C LEU A 69 1.71 -8.93 -11.02
N ASN A 70 1.84 -10.24 -10.82
CA ASN A 70 0.72 -11.11 -10.45
C ASN A 70 0.28 -10.94 -8.98
N PHE A 71 1.02 -10.21 -8.17
CA PHE A 71 0.58 -9.86 -6.82
C PHE A 71 -0.30 -8.62 -6.85
N ASP A 72 -1.55 -8.75 -6.42
CA ASP A 72 -2.53 -7.64 -6.39
C ASP A 72 -2.05 -6.42 -5.60
N HIS A 73 -1.14 -6.62 -4.64
CA HIS A 73 -0.53 -5.56 -3.83
C HIS A 73 0.50 -4.69 -4.57
N ILE A 74 0.90 -5.08 -5.76
CA ILE A 74 1.95 -4.41 -6.53
C ILE A 74 1.35 -3.69 -7.74
N ILE A 75 1.55 -2.38 -7.82
CA ILE A 75 1.09 -1.55 -8.95
C ILE A 75 2.01 -1.73 -10.15
N ASP A 76 3.32 -1.64 -9.92
CA ASP A 76 4.36 -1.79 -10.93
C ASP A 76 5.68 -2.21 -10.31
N CYS A 77 6.59 -2.73 -11.11
CA CYS A 77 7.96 -2.93 -10.71
C CYS A 77 8.94 -2.54 -11.84
N LYS A 78 10.04 -1.96 -11.45
CA LYS A 78 11.16 -1.61 -12.35
C LYS A 78 12.33 -2.51 -12.05
N ILE A 79 12.79 -3.26 -13.06
CA ILE A 79 13.95 -4.14 -12.94
C ILE A 79 15.06 -3.58 -13.81
N SER A 80 16.22 -3.36 -13.21
CA SER A 80 17.41 -2.81 -13.91
C SER A 80 18.65 -3.66 -13.68
N ARG A 81 19.48 -3.75 -14.72
CA ARG A 81 20.78 -4.43 -14.64
C ARG A 81 21.84 -3.45 -14.18
N LYS A 82 22.54 -3.79 -13.13
CA LYS A 82 23.69 -3.05 -12.62
C LYS A 82 24.95 -3.89 -12.81
N PHE A 83 25.64 -3.61 -13.89
CA PHE A 83 26.82 -4.39 -14.27
C PHE A 83 27.92 -4.32 -13.19
N PRO A 84 28.68 -5.41 -12.99
CA PRO A 84 28.70 -6.62 -13.83
C PRO A 84 27.72 -7.72 -13.40
N SER A 85 27.20 -7.76 -12.15
CA SER A 85 26.57 -8.96 -11.59
C SER A 85 25.39 -8.68 -10.65
N THR A 86 24.84 -7.46 -10.62
CA THR A 86 23.76 -7.04 -9.74
C THR A 86 22.50 -6.72 -10.51
N ILE A 87 21.35 -7.06 -9.97
CA ILE A 87 20.02 -6.65 -10.46
C ILE A 87 19.37 -5.82 -9.37
N ASP A 88 18.90 -4.63 -9.73
CA ASP A 88 18.09 -3.79 -8.84
C ASP A 88 16.62 -3.91 -9.25
N ILE A 89 15.75 -4.19 -8.26
CA ILE A 89 14.31 -4.31 -8.39
C ILE A 89 13.69 -3.21 -7.52
N THR A 90 12.95 -2.31 -8.13
CA THR A 90 12.17 -1.29 -7.42
C THR A 90 10.70 -1.65 -7.53
N ILE A 91 10.04 -1.85 -6.39
CA ILE A 91 8.63 -2.18 -6.28
C ILE A 91 7.84 -0.89 -6.02
N TYR A 92 6.67 -0.79 -6.66
CA TYR A 92 5.66 0.24 -6.40
C TYR A 92 4.43 -0.45 -5.85
N GLU A 93 4.24 -0.32 -4.54
CA GLU A 93 3.15 -0.98 -3.80
C GLU A 93 1.87 -0.16 -3.83
N ARG A 94 0.74 -0.85 -3.65
CA ARG A 94 -0.53 -0.23 -3.30
C ARG A 94 -0.51 0.19 -1.85
N GLU A 95 -1.05 1.37 -1.55
CA GLU A 95 -1.11 1.91 -0.20
C GLU A 95 -2.38 1.42 0.50
N PRO A 96 -2.31 0.53 1.50
CA PRO A 96 -3.47 0.06 2.23
C PRO A 96 -4.01 1.16 3.16
N VAL A 97 -5.35 1.27 3.23
CA VAL A 97 -6.03 2.35 3.95
C VAL A 97 -7.08 1.85 4.94
N ALA A 98 -7.76 0.75 4.64
CA ALA A 98 -8.79 0.21 5.51
C ALA A 98 -8.96 -1.29 5.31
N LEU A 99 -9.63 -1.93 6.26
CA LEU A 99 -10.12 -3.29 6.15
C LEU A 99 -11.64 -3.29 6.01
N ILE A 100 -12.19 -4.26 5.29
CA ILE A 100 -13.61 -4.55 5.27
C ILE A 100 -13.83 -6.06 5.42
N SER A 101 -14.89 -6.43 6.15
CA SER A 101 -15.32 -7.82 6.28
C SER A 101 -16.50 -8.08 5.34
N SER A 102 -16.30 -9.03 4.41
CA SER A 102 -17.34 -9.63 3.59
C SER A 102 -17.44 -11.11 3.98
N ASP A 103 -17.32 -12.05 3.05
CA ASP A 103 -17.16 -13.48 3.36
C ASP A 103 -15.76 -13.75 3.95
N GLU A 104 -14.80 -12.96 3.57
CA GLU A 104 -13.43 -12.93 4.08
C GLU A 104 -13.02 -11.49 4.42
N LEU A 105 -11.92 -11.33 5.13
CA LEU A 105 -11.33 -10.02 5.41
C LEU A 105 -10.60 -9.54 4.17
N ILE A 106 -10.83 -8.29 3.77
CA ILE A 106 -10.28 -7.68 2.56
C ILE A 106 -9.59 -6.37 2.94
N ILE A 107 -8.42 -6.13 2.39
CA ILE A 107 -7.75 -4.83 2.45
C ILE A 107 -8.28 -3.95 1.32
N LEU A 108 -8.52 -2.69 1.61
CA LEU A 108 -8.82 -1.66 0.60
C LEU A 108 -7.63 -0.70 0.52
N ASP A 109 -7.11 -0.51 -0.69
CA ASP A 109 -6.07 0.48 -0.95
C ASP A 109 -6.64 1.91 -1.10
N SER A 110 -5.77 2.88 -1.33
CA SER A 110 -6.14 4.30 -1.47
C SER A 110 -7.03 4.61 -2.68
N GLU A 111 -7.16 3.70 -3.64
CA GLU A 111 -8.02 3.80 -4.82
C GLU A 111 -9.29 2.93 -4.70
N GLY A 112 -9.46 2.26 -3.57
CA GLY A 112 -10.57 1.35 -3.30
C GLY A 112 -10.41 -0.02 -3.95
N VAL A 113 -9.20 -0.41 -4.34
CA VAL A 113 -8.91 -1.74 -4.86
C VAL A 113 -8.93 -2.75 -3.73
N CYS A 114 -9.62 -3.87 -3.97
CA CYS A 114 -9.77 -4.97 -3.02
C CYS A 114 -8.56 -5.91 -3.08
N LEU A 115 -7.80 -5.96 -1.99
CA LEU A 115 -6.59 -6.75 -1.87
C LEU A 115 -6.78 -7.89 -0.85
N PRO A 116 -6.19 -9.07 -1.07
CA PRO A 116 -6.17 -10.12 -0.07
C PRO A 116 -5.35 -9.68 1.16
N VAL A 117 -5.67 -10.20 2.36
CA VAL A 117 -4.89 -9.92 3.59
C VAL A 117 -3.57 -10.69 3.66
N GLU A 118 -3.36 -11.63 2.76
CA GLU A 118 -2.12 -12.37 2.64
C GLU A 118 -0.95 -11.41 2.40
N TYR A 119 0.19 -11.71 3.00
CA TYR A 119 1.44 -10.96 2.83
C TYR A 119 1.50 -9.56 3.45
N CYS A 120 0.50 -9.17 4.24
CA CYS A 120 0.46 -7.90 4.94
C CYS A 120 0.09 -8.09 6.41
N ASP A 121 0.94 -7.59 7.31
CA ASP A 121 0.62 -7.49 8.74
C ASP A 121 0.36 -6.01 9.07
N LEU A 122 -0.91 -5.61 9.06
CA LEU A 122 -1.31 -4.22 9.14
C LEU A 122 -2.37 -3.98 10.21
N SER A 123 -2.16 -2.93 11.01
CA SER A 123 -3.16 -2.40 11.93
C SER A 123 -3.93 -1.26 11.26
N LEU A 124 -4.94 -1.61 10.45
CA LEU A 124 -5.78 -0.68 9.71
C LEU A 124 -7.15 -0.50 10.36
N PRO A 125 -7.83 0.66 10.18
CA PRO A 125 -9.22 0.84 10.55
C PRO A 125 -10.13 -0.14 9.81
N ILE A 126 -11.20 -0.60 10.48
CA ILE A 126 -12.17 -1.53 9.90
C ILE A 126 -13.41 -0.75 9.46
N LEU A 127 -13.87 -0.98 8.23
CA LEU A 127 -15.15 -0.50 7.73
C LEU A 127 -16.26 -1.44 8.21
N THR A 128 -17.22 -0.93 8.99
CA THR A 128 -18.29 -1.71 9.61
C THR A 128 -19.67 -1.24 9.17
N ASN A 129 -20.64 -2.16 9.17
CA ASN A 129 -22.03 -1.96 8.74
C ASN A 129 -22.21 -1.61 7.26
N PHE A 130 -21.23 -1.92 6.42
CA PHE A 130 -21.40 -1.86 4.97
C PHE A 130 -22.01 -3.17 4.45
N LYS A 131 -22.60 -3.10 3.24
CA LYS A 131 -23.12 -4.31 2.60
C LYS A 131 -21.99 -5.32 2.38
N SER A 132 -22.20 -6.56 2.81
CA SER A 132 -21.22 -7.64 2.76
C SER A 132 -21.35 -8.55 1.53
N ASN A 133 -22.12 -8.15 0.47
CA ASN A 133 -22.22 -8.94 -0.74
C ASN A 133 -20.84 -9.04 -1.43
N PRO A 134 -20.26 -10.24 -1.62
CA PRO A 134 -18.94 -10.45 -2.21
C PRO A 134 -18.78 -9.85 -3.61
N GLU A 135 -19.86 -9.77 -4.40
CA GLU A 135 -19.84 -9.16 -5.73
C GLU A 135 -19.44 -7.66 -5.71
N LEU A 136 -19.57 -7.01 -4.57
CA LEU A 136 -19.16 -5.62 -4.38
C LEU A 136 -17.64 -5.46 -4.23
N TYR A 137 -16.92 -6.58 -3.94
CA TYR A 137 -15.51 -6.57 -3.57
C TYR A 137 -14.69 -7.52 -4.45
N PRO A 138 -14.59 -7.27 -5.76
CA PRO A 138 -13.83 -8.11 -6.67
C PRO A 138 -12.33 -7.98 -6.38
N LYS A 139 -11.65 -9.13 -6.15
CA LYS A 139 -10.20 -9.17 -5.87
C LYS A 139 -9.39 -8.51 -7.01
N GLY A 140 -8.37 -7.74 -6.66
CA GLY A 140 -7.52 -7.03 -7.60
C GLY A 140 -8.20 -5.88 -8.36
N SER A 141 -9.45 -5.53 -8.02
CA SER A 141 -10.21 -4.49 -8.71
C SER A 141 -10.88 -3.53 -7.70
N THR A 142 -11.25 -2.34 -8.17
CA THR A 142 -11.91 -1.34 -7.33
C THR A 142 -13.30 -1.83 -6.89
N THR A 143 -13.63 -1.60 -5.62
CA THR A 143 -14.93 -1.93 -5.05
C THR A 143 -16.09 -1.33 -5.85
N ALA A 144 -17.16 -2.10 -6.06
CA ALA A 144 -18.39 -1.62 -6.69
C ALA A 144 -19.30 -0.85 -5.72
N SER A 145 -18.97 -0.77 -4.44
CA SER A 145 -19.74 -0.05 -3.42
C SER A 145 -19.33 1.42 -3.36
N THR A 146 -20.20 2.33 -3.79
CA THR A 146 -19.96 3.78 -3.73
C THR A 146 -19.73 4.27 -2.30
N ASN A 147 -20.47 3.72 -1.31
CA ASN A 147 -20.31 4.11 0.08
C ASN A 147 -18.94 3.71 0.64
N VAL A 148 -18.46 2.52 0.27
CA VAL A 148 -17.11 2.04 0.65
C VAL A 148 -16.05 2.91 -0.03
N LEU A 149 -16.19 3.21 -1.31
CA LEU A 149 -15.26 4.07 -2.04
C LEU A 149 -15.18 5.48 -1.41
N ASN A 150 -16.32 6.08 -1.05
CA ASN A 150 -16.34 7.37 -0.35
C ASN A 150 -15.64 7.28 1.01
N SER A 151 -15.79 6.17 1.73
CA SER A 151 -15.10 5.93 3.00
C SER A 151 -13.59 5.84 2.81
N VAL A 152 -13.15 5.11 1.80
CA VAL A 152 -11.71 4.99 1.44
C VAL A 152 -11.11 6.36 1.11
N ILE A 153 -11.81 7.16 0.30
CA ILE A 153 -11.38 8.53 -0.05
C ILE A 153 -11.25 9.39 1.21
N LEU A 154 -12.20 9.29 2.14
CA LEU A 154 -12.15 10.04 3.39
C LEU A 154 -11.01 9.54 4.30
N MET A 155 -10.81 8.23 4.40
CA MET A 155 -9.73 7.62 5.18
C MET A 155 -8.36 8.01 4.62
N LYS A 156 -8.19 7.97 3.30
CA LYS A 156 -6.98 8.47 2.62
C LYS A 156 -6.73 9.94 2.92
N TYR A 157 -7.75 10.79 2.78
CA TYR A 157 -7.66 12.21 3.13
C TYR A 157 -7.25 12.42 4.59
N THR A 158 -7.83 11.64 5.51
CA THR A 158 -7.51 11.71 6.94
C THR A 158 -6.07 11.28 7.21
N LYS A 159 -5.63 10.19 6.58
CA LYS A 159 -4.27 9.68 6.70
C LYS A 159 -3.23 10.71 6.23
N ASP A 160 -3.47 11.34 5.07
CA ASP A 160 -2.52 12.27 4.47
C ASP A 160 -2.43 13.61 5.20
N ASN A 161 -3.54 14.10 5.77
CA ASN A 161 -3.62 15.44 6.34
C ASN A 161 -3.70 15.47 7.88
N PHE A 162 -4.14 14.38 8.50
CA PHE A 162 -4.41 14.27 9.93
C PHE A 162 -3.99 12.88 10.45
N SER A 163 -2.72 12.52 10.26
CA SER A 163 -2.19 11.17 10.54
C SER A 163 -2.46 10.70 11.97
N MET A 164 -2.34 11.59 12.97
CA MET A 164 -2.64 11.25 14.37
C MET A 164 -4.10 10.85 14.58
N ILE A 165 -5.04 11.52 13.92
CA ILE A 165 -6.46 11.13 13.99
C ILE A 165 -6.65 9.78 13.30
N TYR A 166 -6.05 9.58 12.12
CA TYR A 166 -6.16 8.33 11.38
C TYR A 166 -5.62 7.14 12.18
N GLU A 167 -4.47 7.28 12.83
CA GLU A 167 -3.87 6.24 13.67
C GLU A 167 -4.74 5.87 14.86
N ASP A 168 -5.55 6.79 15.35
CA ASP A 168 -6.47 6.60 16.45
C ASP A 168 -7.81 5.96 16.03
N ILE A 169 -8.11 5.85 14.74
CA ILE A 169 -9.34 5.22 14.26
C ILE A 169 -9.27 3.70 14.45
N SER A 170 -10.27 3.14 15.11
CA SER A 170 -10.51 1.69 15.17
C SER A 170 -11.48 1.25 14.08
N GLU A 171 -12.63 1.94 14.01
CA GLU A 171 -13.69 1.60 13.06
C GLU A 171 -14.21 2.85 12.36
N PHE A 172 -14.59 2.65 11.09
CA PHE A 172 -15.34 3.61 10.30
C PHE A 172 -16.69 2.99 9.95
N VAL A 173 -17.75 3.58 10.50
CA VAL A 173 -19.08 2.98 10.53
C VAL A 173 -20.01 3.70 9.56
N PHE A 174 -20.79 2.94 8.78
CA PHE A 174 -21.91 3.44 8.02
C PHE A 174 -23.20 2.97 8.70
N ASN A 175 -23.89 3.86 9.42
CA ASN A 175 -25.03 3.50 10.25
C ASN A 175 -26.34 3.32 9.44
N GLU A 176 -27.39 2.86 10.11
CA GLU A 176 -28.71 2.62 9.53
C GLU A 176 -29.36 3.90 8.96
N ASP A 177 -29.05 5.06 9.52
CA ASP A 177 -29.48 6.37 9.04
C ASP A 177 -28.68 6.85 7.83
N SER A 178 -27.80 6.03 7.25
CA SER A 178 -26.90 6.38 6.14
C SER A 178 -25.95 7.52 6.50
N GLU A 179 -25.51 7.60 7.74
CA GLU A 179 -24.53 8.56 8.24
C GLU A 179 -23.18 7.86 8.49
N TYR A 180 -22.11 8.62 8.38
CA TYR A 180 -20.76 8.17 8.68
C TYR A 180 -20.36 8.51 10.11
N GLU A 181 -19.70 7.58 10.76
CA GLU A 181 -19.20 7.71 12.12
C GLU A 181 -17.79 7.11 12.21
N ILE A 182 -17.03 7.59 13.20
CA ILE A 182 -15.72 7.06 13.56
C ILE A 182 -15.77 6.56 14.99
N ILE A 183 -15.18 5.40 15.26
CA ILE A 183 -14.92 4.91 16.61
C ILE A 183 -13.41 4.94 16.84
N LEU A 184 -12.98 5.60 17.91
CA LEU A 184 -11.56 5.70 18.25
C LEU A 184 -11.09 4.48 19.06
N LYS A 185 -9.80 4.16 18.91
CA LYS A 185 -9.09 3.16 19.73
C LYS A 185 -9.09 3.59 21.20
N ASN A 186 -9.01 2.60 22.11
CA ASN A 186 -8.80 2.74 23.55
C ASN A 186 -9.93 3.43 24.35
N GLY A 187 -10.56 4.50 23.86
CA GLY A 187 -11.64 5.22 24.56
C GLY A 187 -13.04 4.84 24.07
N LYS A 188 -13.15 4.18 22.92
CA LYS A 188 -14.43 3.93 22.23
C LYS A 188 -15.25 5.19 21.98
N THR A 189 -14.60 6.36 21.92
CA THR A 189 -15.24 7.62 21.57
C THR A 189 -15.88 7.53 20.20
N ARG A 190 -17.15 7.85 20.12
CA ARG A 190 -17.92 7.86 18.88
C ARG A 190 -17.95 9.26 18.32
N ILE A 191 -17.45 9.44 17.09
CA ILE A 191 -17.46 10.72 16.38
C ILE A 191 -18.49 10.63 15.27
N ILE A 192 -19.56 11.43 15.36
CA ILE A 192 -20.67 11.41 14.41
C ILE A 192 -20.40 12.47 13.35
N LEU A 193 -20.11 12.03 12.12
CA LEU A 193 -19.80 12.91 11.00
C LEU A 193 -21.06 13.30 10.23
N GLY A 194 -22.07 12.42 10.13
CA GLY A 194 -23.26 12.61 9.30
C GLY A 194 -23.00 12.25 7.83
N ARG A 195 -23.64 12.95 6.89
CA ARG A 195 -23.67 12.56 5.47
C ARG A 195 -22.84 13.44 4.54
N GLU A 196 -22.64 14.71 4.90
CA GLU A 196 -22.10 15.72 4.00
C GLU A 196 -20.86 16.40 4.53
N LYS A 197 -20.03 16.94 3.63
CA LYS A 197 -18.84 17.74 3.94
C LYS A 197 -17.88 17.03 4.90
N LEU A 198 -17.73 15.72 4.73
CA LEU A 198 -17.01 14.86 5.66
C LEU A 198 -15.55 15.30 5.89
N GLN A 199 -14.86 15.72 4.84
CA GLN A 199 -13.49 16.24 4.95
C GLN A 199 -13.40 17.50 5.83
N ASN A 200 -14.39 18.41 5.71
CA ASN A 200 -14.44 19.59 6.58
C ASN A 200 -14.65 19.21 8.05
N LYS A 201 -15.43 18.16 8.30
CA LYS A 201 -15.70 17.67 9.67
C LYS A 201 -14.46 17.02 10.29
N ILE A 202 -13.66 16.32 9.51
CA ILE A 202 -12.34 15.85 9.98
C ILE A 202 -11.43 17.05 10.33
N LYS A 203 -11.43 18.09 9.49
CA LYS A 203 -10.69 19.32 9.80
C LYS A 203 -11.20 20.00 11.08
N TYR A 204 -12.52 20.08 11.28
CA TYR A 204 -13.08 20.64 12.51
C TYR A 204 -12.73 19.78 13.74
N LEU A 205 -12.69 18.46 13.60
CA LEU A 205 -12.24 17.57 14.66
C LEU A 205 -10.78 17.85 15.05
N SER A 206 -9.90 18.03 14.06
CA SER A 206 -8.49 18.39 14.31
C SER A 206 -8.37 19.72 15.03
N LEU A 207 -9.08 20.75 14.56
CA LEU A 207 -9.08 22.06 15.23
C LEU A 207 -9.65 21.96 16.65
N PHE A 208 -10.70 21.17 16.86
CA PHE A 208 -11.24 20.92 18.20
C PHE A 208 -10.21 20.25 19.11
N GLN A 209 -9.49 19.25 18.61
CA GLN A 209 -8.41 18.59 19.36
C GLN A 209 -7.32 19.57 19.78
N GLU A 210 -6.94 20.53 18.92
CA GLU A 210 -5.97 21.57 19.22
C GLU A 210 -6.46 22.55 20.29
N THR A 211 -7.79 22.76 20.42
CA THR A 211 -8.38 23.65 21.47
C THR A 211 -8.47 22.98 22.82
N LEU A 212 -8.36 21.65 22.89
CA LEU A 212 -8.36 20.94 24.16
C LEU A 212 -7.05 21.25 24.91
N LYS A 213 -7.17 21.47 26.23
CA LYS A 213 -5.99 21.66 27.08
C LYS A 213 -5.19 20.37 27.15
N GLU A 214 -3.92 20.49 27.53
CA GLU A 214 -2.98 19.34 27.65
C GLU A 214 -3.52 18.18 28.50
N GLU A 215 -4.48 18.45 29.39
CA GLU A 215 -5.11 17.46 30.28
C GLU A 215 -6.26 16.67 29.64
N LYS A 216 -6.75 17.07 28.45
CA LYS A 216 -7.89 16.43 27.77
C LYS A 216 -7.56 16.02 26.34
N ASN A 217 -8.06 14.85 25.95
CA ASN A 217 -7.94 14.31 24.59
C ASN A 217 -9.34 14.03 24.02
N ILE A 218 -9.46 13.96 22.71
CA ILE A 218 -10.72 13.54 22.06
C ILE A 218 -11.19 12.16 22.52
N LYS A 219 -10.30 11.31 23.01
CA LYS A 219 -10.61 9.98 23.57
C LYS A 219 -11.31 10.00 24.93
N ASP A 220 -11.34 11.16 25.62
CA ASP A 220 -11.96 11.30 26.95
C ASP A 220 -13.46 11.58 26.84
N PHE A 221 -13.98 11.70 25.62
CA PHE A 221 -15.39 11.93 25.38
C PHE A 221 -16.12 10.62 25.06
N LYS A 222 -17.37 10.52 25.52
CA LYS A 222 -18.26 9.42 25.14
C LYS A 222 -18.67 9.52 23.67
N TYR A 223 -19.01 10.76 23.23
CA TYR A 223 -19.24 11.06 21.82
C TYR A 223 -18.89 12.52 21.49
N ILE A 224 -18.62 12.76 20.20
CA ILE A 224 -18.41 14.07 19.59
C ILE A 224 -19.30 14.11 18.35
N ASP A 225 -20.30 15.02 18.33
CA ASP A 225 -21.23 15.18 17.21
C ASP A 225 -20.86 16.40 16.37
N LEU A 226 -20.49 16.16 15.12
CA LEU A 226 -20.04 17.15 14.14
C LEU A 226 -21.10 17.42 13.05
N ARG A 227 -22.33 16.93 13.20
CA ARG A 227 -23.38 17.13 12.19
C ARG A 227 -23.80 18.58 12.00
N TYR A 228 -23.67 19.37 13.02
CA TYR A 228 -24.07 20.79 13.04
C TYR A 228 -22.97 21.70 12.48
N ASN A 229 -23.37 22.71 11.67
CA ASN A 229 -22.36 23.53 10.98
C ASN A 229 -21.58 24.48 11.90
N ASP A 230 -22.21 24.99 12.97
CA ASP A 230 -21.66 26.08 13.78
C ASP A 230 -21.31 25.65 15.21
N GLN A 231 -21.44 24.38 15.54
CA GLN A 231 -21.19 23.90 16.90
C GLN A 231 -20.74 22.42 16.91
N ILE A 232 -19.91 22.09 17.87
CA ILE A 232 -19.52 20.72 18.19
C ILE A 232 -20.20 20.34 19.50
N ILE A 233 -21.01 19.30 19.47
CA ILE A 233 -21.69 18.80 20.66
C ILE A 233 -20.86 17.63 21.22
N VAL A 234 -20.49 17.72 22.48
CA VAL A 234 -19.69 16.70 23.15
C VAL A 234 -20.37 16.19 24.41
N LYS A 235 -20.10 14.95 24.75
CA LYS A 235 -20.45 14.36 26.04
C LYS A 235 -19.20 13.71 26.62
N GLU A 236 -18.83 14.10 27.82
CA GLU A 236 -17.73 13.48 28.57
C GLU A 236 -18.08 12.03 28.96
N ALA A 237 -17.06 11.19 29.10
CA ALA A 237 -17.19 9.76 29.41
C ALA A 237 -17.57 9.52 30.90
#